data_9d9516f74b87dd1a42823f657448c527
#
_entry.id   9d9516f74b87dd1a42823f657448c527
#
_cell.length_a   1.000
_cell.length_b   1.000
_cell.length_c   1.000
_cell.angle_alpha   90.00
_cell.angle_beta   90.00
_cell.angle_gamma   90.00
#
_symmetry.space_group_name_H-M   'P 1'
#
loop_
_entity.id
_entity.type
_entity.pdbx_description
1 polymer ?
#
loop_
_entity_poly.entity_id
_entity_poly.type
_entity_poly.pdbx_seq_one_letter_code
_entity_poly.pdbx_strand_id
1 'polypeptide(L)'
;AEQVRIFPRAQWRAPASGNFAALHVAGEIRREVHSGEPGVLAAKIRSMSSLLQQEGPKSTILLIGLDEQKPLTILEGNHRFVAALMLPPEIMFRRIRVACGFSPDMEKCCWYKTNFPTLAHYLKNRIKYFWDREADVYRLIRQTISQTSAPVRAGEFSGPVETTSAKSE
;
A
#
# COMPACT_ATOMS: atom_id res chain seq x y z
N ALA A 1 -9.03 10.33 -1.37
CA ALA A 1 -8.25 9.96 -2.55
C ALA A 1 -7.18 10.99 -2.91
N GLU A 2 -7.39 12.28 -2.66
CA GLU A 2 -6.43 13.35 -2.96
C GLU A 2 -5.12 13.22 -2.17
N GLN A 3 -5.16 12.62 -1.01
CA GLN A 3 -4.00 12.38 -0.15
C GLN A 3 -3.21 11.11 -0.51
N VAL A 4 -3.64 10.33 -1.50
CA VAL A 4 -2.95 9.11 -1.90
C VAL A 4 -2.07 9.37 -3.10
N ARG A 5 -0.78 9.06 -2.99
CA ARG A 5 0.23 9.24 -4.02
C ARG A 5 0.67 7.89 -4.60
N ILE A 6 0.94 7.89 -5.89
CA ILE A 6 1.56 6.75 -6.57
C ILE A 6 3.06 6.77 -6.30
N PHE A 7 3.64 5.61 -6.05
CA PHE A 7 5.09 5.48 -5.96
C PHE A 7 5.75 5.89 -7.30
N PRO A 8 6.72 6.83 -7.29
CA PRO A 8 7.25 7.46 -8.50
C PRO A 8 8.20 6.55 -9.30
N ARG A 9 7.67 5.50 -9.91
CA ARG A 9 8.41 4.66 -10.87
C ARG A 9 8.40 5.30 -12.26
N ALA A 10 9.36 4.94 -13.10
CA ALA A 10 9.55 5.53 -14.43
C ALA A 10 8.28 5.50 -15.30
N GLN A 11 7.54 4.39 -15.30
CA GLN A 11 6.31 4.20 -16.07
C GLN A 11 5.16 5.17 -15.72
N TRP A 12 5.20 5.79 -14.52
CA TRP A 12 4.18 6.72 -14.04
C TRP A 12 4.52 8.18 -14.30
N ARG A 13 5.73 8.49 -14.80
CA ARG A 13 6.20 9.87 -15.00
C ARG A 13 5.38 10.60 -16.05
N ALA A 14 5.11 9.96 -17.19
CA ALA A 14 4.33 10.58 -18.27
C ALA A 14 2.89 10.91 -17.80
N PRO A 15 2.08 9.95 -17.32
CA PRO A 15 0.72 10.25 -16.88
C PRO A 15 0.68 11.13 -15.62
N ALA A 16 1.72 11.13 -14.79
CA ALA A 16 1.76 11.99 -13.61
C ALA A 16 2.07 13.46 -13.95
N SER A 17 2.80 13.72 -15.03
CA SER A 17 3.19 15.09 -15.41
C SER A 17 3.73 15.92 -14.23
N GLY A 18 4.48 15.29 -13.32
CA GLY A 18 4.98 15.88 -12.08
C GLY A 18 4.03 15.81 -10.87
N ASN A 19 2.75 15.50 -11.07
CA ASN A 19 1.78 15.30 -9.99
C ASN A 19 1.45 13.83 -9.78
N PHE A 20 2.05 13.20 -8.78
CA PHE A 20 1.86 11.79 -8.45
C PHE A 20 0.62 11.50 -7.58
N ALA A 21 -0.32 12.44 -7.42
CA ALA A 21 -1.59 12.15 -6.79
C ALA A 21 -2.36 11.08 -7.60
N ALA A 22 -2.79 10.02 -6.94
CA ALA A 22 -3.41 8.88 -7.63
C ALA A 22 -4.65 9.26 -8.42
N LEU A 23 -5.45 10.20 -7.89
CA LEU A 23 -6.65 10.70 -8.57
C LEU A 23 -6.30 11.48 -9.84
N HIS A 24 -5.25 12.32 -9.80
CA HIS A 24 -4.77 13.04 -10.99
C HIS A 24 -4.35 12.05 -12.09
N VAL A 25 -3.50 11.09 -11.74
CA VAL A 25 -3.02 10.07 -12.69
C VAL A 25 -4.16 9.23 -13.26
N ALA A 26 -5.15 8.87 -12.46
CA ALA A 26 -6.34 8.17 -12.95
C ALA A 26 -7.13 9.03 -13.95
N GLY A 27 -7.20 10.34 -13.73
CA GLY A 27 -7.82 11.29 -14.66
C GLY A 27 -7.10 11.38 -16.00
N GLU A 28 -5.75 11.45 -15.98
CA GLU A 28 -4.95 11.47 -17.21
C GLU A 28 -5.10 10.17 -18.01
N ILE A 29 -4.99 9.03 -17.34
CA ILE A 29 -5.17 7.71 -17.98
C ILE A 29 -6.58 7.57 -18.54
N ARG A 30 -7.61 8.07 -17.85
CA ARG A 30 -8.99 8.05 -18.35
C ARG A 30 -9.11 8.85 -19.64
N ARG A 31 -8.51 10.04 -19.71
CA ARG A 31 -8.48 10.87 -20.93
C ARG A 31 -7.79 10.14 -22.08
N GLU A 32 -6.63 9.52 -21.82
CA GLU A 32 -5.89 8.75 -22.81
C GLU A 32 -6.70 7.56 -23.34
N VAL A 33 -7.38 6.83 -22.46
CA VAL A 33 -8.28 5.72 -22.87
C VAL A 33 -9.43 6.20 -23.76
N HIS A 34 -9.96 7.41 -23.54
CA HIS A 34 -11.05 7.98 -24.35
C HIS A 34 -10.56 8.58 -25.67
N SER A 35 -9.27 8.89 -25.83
CA SER A 35 -8.72 9.39 -27.09
C SER A 35 -8.68 8.35 -28.22
N GLY A 36 -8.89 7.07 -27.90
CA GLY A 36 -9.03 5.98 -28.88
C GLY A 36 -7.76 5.15 -29.08
N GLU A 37 -6.59 5.67 -28.80
CA GLU A 37 -5.31 4.97 -28.94
C GLU A 37 -4.52 4.98 -27.60
N PRO A 38 -4.92 4.18 -26.62
CA PRO A 38 -4.27 4.15 -25.33
C PRO A 38 -2.88 3.52 -25.45
N GLY A 39 -1.86 4.16 -24.87
CA GLY A 39 -0.54 3.57 -24.69
C GLY A 39 -0.57 2.33 -23.80
N VAL A 40 0.55 1.61 -23.75
CA VAL A 40 0.66 0.31 -23.06
C VAL A 40 0.17 0.36 -21.60
N LEU A 41 0.52 1.43 -20.86
CA LEU A 41 0.09 1.58 -19.48
C LEU A 41 -1.42 1.82 -19.38
N ALA A 42 -1.97 2.71 -20.19
CA ALA A 42 -3.40 3.02 -20.18
C ALA A 42 -4.24 1.81 -20.61
N ALA A 43 -3.81 1.05 -21.62
CA ALA A 43 -4.42 -0.20 -22.04
C ALA A 43 -4.43 -1.24 -20.91
N LYS A 44 -3.31 -1.39 -20.19
CA LYS A 44 -3.20 -2.27 -19.02
C LYS A 44 -4.15 -1.87 -17.90
N ILE A 45 -4.23 -0.57 -17.59
CA ILE A 45 -5.13 -0.04 -16.54
C ILE A 45 -6.59 -0.25 -16.94
N ARG A 46 -6.96 -0.01 -18.20
CA ARG A 46 -8.29 -0.28 -18.75
C ARG A 46 -8.68 -1.75 -18.57
N SER A 47 -7.78 -2.68 -18.95
CA SER A 47 -8.03 -4.12 -18.79
C SER A 47 -8.23 -4.49 -17.32
N MET A 48 -7.40 -3.96 -16.40
CA MET A 48 -7.59 -4.16 -14.97
C MET A 48 -8.91 -3.58 -14.45
N SER A 49 -9.32 -2.40 -14.94
CA SER A 49 -10.60 -1.80 -14.57
C SER A 49 -11.76 -2.70 -14.96
N SER A 50 -11.72 -3.28 -16.17
CA SER A 50 -12.72 -4.25 -16.62
C SER A 50 -12.76 -5.52 -15.77
N LEU A 51 -11.60 -6.03 -15.37
CA LEU A 51 -11.51 -7.19 -14.45
C LEU A 51 -12.08 -6.87 -13.05
N LEU A 52 -11.85 -5.67 -12.55
CA LEU A 52 -12.39 -5.24 -11.26
C LEU A 52 -13.91 -5.06 -11.26
N GLN A 53 -14.56 -4.90 -12.42
CA GLN A 53 -16.01 -4.86 -12.53
C GLN A 53 -16.66 -6.25 -12.40
N GLN A 54 -15.92 -7.30 -12.75
CA GLN A 54 -16.40 -8.68 -12.63
C GLN A 54 -16.43 -9.12 -11.16
N GLU A 55 -17.28 -10.04 -10.80
CA GLU A 55 -17.30 -10.62 -9.46
C GLU A 55 -16.01 -11.39 -9.17
N GLY A 56 -15.59 -11.36 -7.90
CA GLY A 56 -14.38 -12.05 -7.49
C GLY A 56 -13.80 -11.51 -6.18
N PRO A 57 -12.64 -11.99 -5.72
CA PRO A 57 -12.05 -11.60 -4.44
C PRO A 57 -11.61 -10.13 -4.44
N LYS A 58 -11.60 -9.52 -3.24
CA LYS A 58 -11.10 -8.16 -3.08
C LYS A 58 -9.59 -8.10 -3.33
N SER A 59 -9.17 -7.11 -4.11
CA SER A 59 -7.75 -6.78 -4.28
C SER A 59 -7.23 -5.96 -3.12
N THR A 60 -6.12 -6.37 -2.50
CA THR A 60 -5.50 -5.60 -1.42
C THR A 60 -4.50 -4.59 -1.99
N ILE A 61 -4.59 -3.36 -1.52
CA ILE A 61 -3.67 -2.26 -1.78
C ILE A 61 -2.93 -1.94 -0.49
N LEU A 62 -1.61 -1.82 -0.57
CA LEU A 62 -0.78 -1.46 0.57
C LEU A 62 -0.41 0.01 0.48
N LEU A 63 -0.77 0.76 1.49
CA LEU A 63 -0.41 2.18 1.65
C LEU A 63 0.57 2.32 2.81
N ILE A 64 1.42 3.33 2.70
CA ILE A 64 2.33 3.71 3.79
C ILE A 64 2.39 5.23 3.91
N GLY A 65 2.47 5.73 5.13
CA GLY A 65 2.58 7.16 5.42
C GLY A 65 3.28 7.44 6.74
N LEU A 66 3.40 8.71 7.08
CA LEU A 66 3.90 9.16 8.39
C LEU A 66 2.87 8.94 9.48
N ASP A 67 1.67 9.42 9.20
CA ASP A 67 0.49 9.37 10.06
C ASP A 67 -0.79 9.45 9.21
N GLU A 68 -1.93 9.44 9.86
CA GLU A 68 -3.25 9.45 9.21
C GLU A 68 -3.59 10.79 8.52
N GLN A 69 -2.93 11.89 8.91
CA GLN A 69 -3.21 13.24 8.41
C GLN A 69 -2.31 13.61 7.21
N LYS A 70 -1.20 12.89 7.03
CA LYS A 70 -0.23 13.13 5.96
C LYS A 70 -0.54 12.32 4.72
N PRO A 71 -0.06 12.75 3.56
CA PRO A 71 -0.25 11.99 2.33
C PRO A 71 0.29 10.57 2.43
N LEU A 72 -0.53 9.61 2.00
CA LEU A 72 -0.16 8.20 1.92
C LEU A 72 0.48 7.90 0.56
N THR A 73 1.41 6.98 0.52
CA THR A 73 2.01 6.49 -0.73
C THR A 73 1.64 5.04 -0.95
N ILE A 74 1.29 4.68 -2.17
CA ILE A 74 1.00 3.29 -2.52
C ILE A 74 2.33 2.53 -2.59
N LEU A 75 2.53 1.61 -1.66
CA LEU A 75 3.68 0.72 -1.64
C LEU A 75 3.50 -0.42 -2.66
N GLU A 76 2.30 -1.02 -2.68
CA GLU A 76 1.93 -2.08 -3.61
C GLU A 76 0.50 -1.90 -4.11
N GLY A 77 0.29 -2.18 -5.41
CA GLY A 77 -1.02 -2.12 -6.04
C GLY A 77 -1.31 -0.84 -6.83
N ASN A 78 -0.28 -0.08 -7.26
CA ASN A 78 -0.44 1.16 -8.04
C ASN A 78 -1.41 0.99 -9.21
N HIS A 79 -1.21 -0.04 -10.07
CA HIS A 79 -2.08 -0.28 -11.22
C HIS A 79 -3.52 -0.58 -10.81
N ARG A 80 -3.69 -1.43 -9.79
CA ARG A 80 -5.02 -1.83 -9.29
C ARG A 80 -5.76 -0.66 -8.67
N PHE A 81 -5.05 0.21 -7.93
CA PHE A 81 -5.64 1.37 -7.32
C PHE A 81 -6.09 2.40 -8.36
N VAL A 82 -5.22 2.70 -9.35
CA VAL A 82 -5.58 3.61 -10.44
C VAL A 82 -6.74 3.05 -11.27
N ALA A 83 -6.73 1.74 -11.57
CA ALA A 83 -7.85 1.09 -12.26
C ALA A 83 -9.16 1.18 -11.46
N ALA A 84 -9.09 1.02 -10.14
CA ALA A 84 -10.26 1.14 -9.26
C ALA A 84 -10.79 2.58 -9.20
N LEU A 85 -9.93 3.61 -9.24
CA LEU A 85 -10.33 5.01 -9.31
C LEU A 85 -11.05 5.38 -10.62
N MET A 86 -10.95 4.54 -11.64
CA MET A 86 -11.71 4.70 -12.89
C MET A 86 -13.14 4.16 -12.81
N LEU A 87 -13.46 3.42 -11.75
CA LEU A 87 -14.78 2.80 -11.51
C LEU A 87 -15.69 3.70 -10.68
N PRO A 88 -17.01 3.46 -10.69
CA PRO A 88 -17.91 4.02 -9.72
C PRO A 88 -17.50 3.69 -8.29
N PRO A 89 -17.65 4.62 -7.32
CA PRO A 89 -17.22 4.44 -5.93
C PRO A 89 -17.76 3.15 -5.29
N GLU A 90 -19.01 2.78 -5.60
CA GLU A 90 -19.67 1.61 -5.04
C GLU A 90 -18.97 0.30 -5.47
N ILE A 91 -18.50 0.24 -6.70
CA ILE A 91 -17.72 -0.90 -7.21
C ILE A 91 -16.33 -0.88 -6.57
N MET A 92 -15.67 0.27 -6.56
CA MET A 92 -14.35 0.42 -5.97
C MET A 92 -14.33 -0.08 -4.53
N PHE A 93 -15.25 0.36 -3.66
CA PHE A 93 -15.30 -0.04 -2.25
C PHE A 93 -15.60 -1.53 -2.06
N ARG A 94 -16.37 -2.14 -2.96
CA ARG A 94 -16.60 -3.59 -2.92
C ARG A 94 -15.38 -4.40 -3.35
N ARG A 95 -14.55 -3.89 -4.26
CA ARG A 95 -13.47 -4.63 -4.92
C ARG A 95 -12.10 -4.38 -4.33
N ILE A 96 -11.90 -3.30 -3.59
CA ILE A 96 -10.62 -2.92 -3.02
C ILE A 96 -10.67 -3.06 -1.49
N ARG A 97 -9.61 -3.68 -0.96
CA ARG A 97 -9.26 -3.63 0.46
C ARG A 97 -8.00 -2.79 0.58
N VAL A 98 -7.96 -1.89 1.53
CA VAL A 98 -6.78 -1.06 1.81
C VAL A 98 -6.19 -1.49 3.14
N ALA A 99 -4.89 -1.73 3.16
CA ALA A 99 -4.08 -1.88 4.37
C ALA A 99 -3.11 -0.71 4.46
N CYS A 100 -3.12 -0.01 5.60
CA CYS A 100 -2.26 1.16 5.83
C CYS A 100 -1.23 0.84 6.91
N GLY A 101 0.03 1.19 6.64
CA GLY A 101 1.10 1.22 7.62
C GLY A 101 1.58 2.65 7.87
N PHE A 102 1.95 2.95 9.11
CA PHE A 102 2.50 4.25 9.48
C PHE A 102 3.88 4.09 10.08
N SER A 103 4.80 4.96 9.67
CA SER A 103 6.16 4.97 10.20
C SER A 103 6.75 6.38 10.15
N PRO A 104 7.28 6.90 11.27
CA PRO A 104 7.98 8.17 11.29
C PRO A 104 9.24 8.17 10.41
N ASP A 105 9.81 7.00 10.13
CA ASP A 105 10.97 6.87 9.26
C ASP A 105 10.68 7.18 7.79
N MET A 106 9.41 7.32 7.43
CA MET A 106 9.00 7.75 6.09
C MET A 106 9.57 9.12 5.71
N GLU A 107 9.79 10.02 6.66
CA GLU A 107 10.44 11.31 6.39
C GLU A 107 11.89 11.17 5.87
N LYS A 108 12.55 10.06 6.20
CA LYS A 108 13.91 9.76 5.75
C LYS A 108 13.97 9.16 4.33
N CYS A 109 12.81 8.81 3.77
CA CYS A 109 12.72 8.20 2.45
C CYS A 109 12.73 9.26 1.35
N CYS A 110 13.71 9.19 0.43
CA CYS A 110 13.88 10.18 -0.64
C CYS A 110 12.69 10.23 -1.64
N TRP A 111 11.91 9.15 -1.75
CA TRP A 111 10.72 9.10 -2.58
C TRP A 111 9.47 9.68 -1.91
N TYR A 112 9.51 9.90 -0.59
CA TYR A 112 8.48 10.59 0.16
C TYR A 112 8.76 12.10 0.23
N LYS A 113 10.02 12.45 0.53
CA LYS A 113 10.48 13.83 0.61
C LYS A 113 11.87 13.93 -0.05
N THR A 114 11.95 14.54 -1.21
CA THR A 114 13.22 14.70 -1.93
C THR A 114 13.93 15.98 -1.45
N ASN A 115 14.96 15.80 -0.64
CA ASN A 115 15.89 16.84 -0.25
C ASN A 115 17.31 16.25 -0.14
N PHE A 116 18.32 17.10 0.06
CA PHE A 116 19.70 16.65 0.13
C PHE A 116 19.95 15.57 1.20
N PRO A 117 19.49 15.71 2.48
CA PRO A 117 19.65 14.67 3.48
C PRO A 117 19.04 13.33 3.11
N THR A 118 17.80 13.31 2.56
CA THR A 118 17.14 12.06 2.18
C THR A 118 17.80 11.41 0.98
N LEU A 119 18.35 12.20 0.04
CA LEU A 119 19.12 11.71 -1.10
C LEU A 119 20.46 11.11 -0.64
N ALA A 120 21.16 11.75 0.27
CA ALA A 120 22.40 11.25 0.86
C ALA A 120 22.15 9.93 1.63
N HIS A 121 21.04 9.87 2.39
CA HIS A 121 20.61 8.65 3.07
C HIS A 121 20.31 7.51 2.09
N TYR A 122 19.61 7.80 1.01
CA TYR A 122 19.34 6.84 -0.07
C TYR A 122 20.64 6.32 -0.69
N LEU A 123 21.58 7.21 -1.03
CA LEU A 123 22.86 6.83 -1.61
C LEU A 123 23.69 5.96 -0.65
N LYS A 124 23.75 6.33 0.63
CA LYS A 124 24.39 5.54 1.69
C LYS A 124 23.79 4.12 1.78
N ASN A 125 22.46 4.02 1.79
CA ASN A 125 21.78 2.73 1.83
C ASN A 125 22.02 1.91 0.56
N ARG A 126 22.11 2.57 -0.59
CA ARG A 126 22.39 1.92 -1.88
C ARG A 126 23.82 1.32 -1.88
N ILE A 127 24.80 2.05 -1.35
CA ILE A 127 26.18 1.58 -1.20
C ILE A 127 26.21 0.41 -0.22
N LYS A 128 25.60 0.57 0.95
CA LYS A 128 25.50 -0.51 1.95
C LYS A 128 24.87 -1.77 1.36
N TYR A 129 23.79 -1.63 0.58
CA TYR A 129 23.10 -2.74 -0.08
C TYR A 129 23.96 -3.44 -1.14
N PHE A 130 24.88 -2.73 -1.78
CA PHE A 130 25.81 -3.32 -2.74
C PHE A 130 26.80 -4.28 -2.06
N TRP A 131 27.21 -3.99 -0.81
CA TRP A 131 28.13 -4.81 -0.02
C TRP A 131 27.42 -5.88 0.82
N ASP A 132 26.24 -5.58 1.32
CA ASP A 132 25.43 -6.46 2.16
C ASP A 132 24.14 -6.84 1.41
N ARG A 133 24.16 -7.97 0.73
CA ARG A 133 23.02 -8.49 -0.03
C ARG A 133 21.87 -8.99 0.84
N GLU A 134 22.09 -9.20 2.15
CA GLU A 134 21.02 -9.46 3.10
C GLU A 134 20.34 -8.14 3.47
N ALA A 135 19.36 -7.74 2.67
CA ALA A 135 18.56 -6.57 2.94
C ALA A 135 18.00 -6.62 4.37
N ASP A 136 17.96 -5.45 5.04
CA ASP A 136 17.36 -5.28 6.37
C ASP A 136 15.93 -5.88 6.46
N VAL A 137 15.23 -5.98 5.33
CA VAL A 137 13.92 -6.62 5.21
C VAL A 137 13.98 -8.12 5.57
N TYR A 138 14.97 -8.86 5.09
CA TYR A 138 15.11 -10.28 5.43
C TYR A 138 15.51 -10.49 6.90
N ARG A 139 16.32 -9.59 7.46
CA ARG A 139 16.61 -9.60 8.91
C ARG A 139 15.36 -9.32 9.72
N LEU A 140 14.56 -8.33 9.32
CA LEU A 140 13.30 -7.99 9.98
C LEU A 140 12.30 -9.15 9.92
N ILE A 141 12.14 -9.77 8.76
CA ILE A 141 11.28 -10.95 8.59
C ILE A 141 11.74 -12.10 9.47
N ARG A 142 13.05 -12.42 9.50
CA ARG A 142 13.59 -13.47 10.38
C ARG A 142 13.36 -13.14 11.86
N GLN A 143 13.59 -11.89 12.29
CA GLN A 143 13.33 -11.46 13.66
C GLN A 143 11.84 -11.61 14.03
N THR A 144 10.93 -11.20 13.14
CA THR A 144 9.49 -11.32 13.36
C THR A 144 9.05 -12.78 13.46
N ILE A 145 9.54 -13.65 12.57
CA ILE A 145 9.24 -15.09 12.61
C ILE A 145 9.80 -15.71 13.88
N SER A 146 11.02 -15.37 14.29
CA SER A 146 11.64 -15.89 15.50
C SER A 146 10.89 -15.47 16.77
N GLN A 147 10.36 -14.26 16.81
CA GLN A 147 9.53 -13.78 17.93
C GLN A 147 8.15 -14.46 17.97
N THR A 148 7.57 -14.76 16.82
CA THR A 148 6.27 -15.46 16.73
C THR A 148 6.41 -16.96 17.05
N SER A 149 7.59 -17.54 16.87
CA SER A 149 7.90 -18.95 17.18
C SER A 149 8.28 -19.19 18.64
N ALA A 150 8.38 -18.14 19.47
CA ALA A 150 8.55 -18.30 20.91
C ALA A 150 7.28 -18.96 21.48
N PRO A 151 7.37 -20.08 22.23
CA PRO A 151 6.19 -20.74 22.76
C PRO A 151 5.43 -19.75 23.63
N VAL A 152 4.15 -19.53 23.29
CA VAL A 152 3.21 -18.84 24.17
C VAL A 152 3.27 -19.57 25.51
N ARG A 153 3.86 -18.95 26.52
CA ARG A 153 3.78 -19.48 27.89
C ARG A 153 2.30 -19.62 28.19
N ALA A 154 1.87 -20.87 28.37
CA ALA A 154 0.58 -21.21 28.93
C ALA A 154 0.58 -20.67 30.38
N GLY A 155 0.26 -19.39 30.52
CA GLY A 155 0.09 -18.68 31.77
C GLY A 155 -1.39 -18.56 32.02
N GLU A 156 -1.86 -19.47 32.91
CA GLU A 156 -2.95 -19.28 33.88
C GLU A 156 -4.12 -18.38 33.44
N PHE A 157 -5.05 -18.98 32.76
CA PHE A 157 -6.45 -18.49 32.76
C PHE A 157 -7.17 -19.16 33.93
N SER A 158 -6.85 -18.74 35.16
CA SER A 158 -7.64 -19.03 36.35
C SER A 158 -8.64 -17.91 36.55
N GLY A 159 -9.70 -17.92 35.73
CA GLY A 159 -10.89 -17.12 36.02
C GLY A 159 -11.91 -17.96 36.78
N PRO A 160 -12.55 -17.44 37.85
CA PRO A 160 -13.53 -18.18 38.61
C PRO A 160 -14.79 -18.43 37.77
N VAL A 161 -15.18 -19.68 37.67
CA VAL A 161 -16.48 -20.12 37.14
C VAL A 161 -17.53 -19.76 38.17
N GLU A 162 -18.25 -18.67 38.01
CA GLU A 162 -19.49 -18.40 38.74
C GLU A 162 -20.60 -19.33 38.21
N THR A 163 -20.86 -20.37 38.94
CA THR A 163 -22.06 -21.19 38.78
C THR A 163 -23.27 -20.47 39.37
N THR A 164 -24.03 -19.79 38.49
CA THR A 164 -25.33 -19.26 38.87
C THR A 164 -26.34 -20.41 38.85
N SER A 165 -26.65 -20.89 40.04
CA SER A 165 -27.74 -21.85 40.28
C SER A 165 -29.07 -21.12 40.16
N ALA A 166 -29.84 -21.41 39.12
CA ALA A 166 -31.22 -20.99 39.00
C ALA A 166 -32.09 -21.85 39.89
N LYS A 167 -32.67 -21.27 40.93
CA LYS A 167 -33.78 -21.86 41.69
C LYS A 167 -35.08 -21.55 40.96
N SER A 168 -35.77 -22.62 40.62
CA SER A 168 -37.18 -22.64 40.26
C SER A 168 -38.08 -22.40 41.48
N GLU A 169 -39.00 -21.44 41.38
CA GLU A 169 -40.34 -21.46 41.95
C GLU A 169 -41.31 -20.87 40.95
#